data_3a9abc29409a9187eca2236bc723b2e5
#
_entry.id   3a9abc29409a9187eca2236bc723b2e5
#
_cell.length_a   1.000
_cell.length_b   1.000
_cell.length_c   1.000
_cell.angle_alpha   90.00
_cell.angle_beta   90.00
_cell.angle_gamma   90.00
#
_symmetry.space_group_name_H-M   'P 1'
#
loop_
_entity.id
_entity.type
_entity.pdbx_description
1 polymer ?
#
loop_
_entity_poly.entity_id
_entity_poly.type
_entity_poly.pdbx_seq_one_letter_code
_entity_poly.pdbx_strand_id
1 'polypeptide(L)'
;MQGCKHIIGISILALANFAFQGCETPPEPTPTADFAHQLAPGECALRKLGPDEAWPDLTGAWKSRDAYLQEALAQDQTWYESPSSRSRFPQMFPFPDVCTWDQASSSIIAFRQILNDNADQAAFTSAFKQMFDCWQTKGWNGKGGVLFTGYFSPEFKASLTKVPGFEFPVYKRPKDLETDPVTGKAIGRRVSESEVVPWPSRAEINSSGMLKGLELAWFPTALDAYIVQINGSAKLLLPGGKVMFIGYAGATDGEYVGLGASLVKEGMIPANQLNLTAIRRLYEKDPATVEKMIDLNNRFVFFQNYDGKTWPAGSLGVKVTDKVTVATDKSVYPPGGLMFVDTQASTYSGSKQPFQRFMLDQDTGGAIRAPGRADIFMGIGPSAEILAGGQYCEGTLYYFFLKPEYVSQYPLPAKKAKAPAAGKTG
;
A
#
# COMPACT_ATOMS: atom_id res chain seq x y z
N MET A 1 81.87 14.33 -36.14
CA MET A 1 82.24 15.71 -35.78
C MET A 1 81.43 16.01 -34.53
N GLN A 2 82.10 16.00 -33.43
CA GLN A 2 82.38 17.08 -32.52
C GLN A 2 81.05 17.78 -32.04
N GLY A 3 80.82 17.96 -30.78
CA GLY A 3 81.68 18.08 -29.65
C GLY A 3 81.00 18.14 -28.30
N CYS A 4 81.79 17.73 -27.40
CA CYS A 4 81.63 17.78 -25.94
C CYS A 4 81.38 19.17 -25.38
N LYS A 5 80.60 19.32 -24.29
CA LYS A 5 80.97 20.18 -23.15
C LYS A 5 80.24 19.79 -21.86
N HIS A 6 81.06 19.59 -20.85
CA HIS A 6 80.81 19.46 -19.42
C HIS A 6 80.19 20.69 -18.82
N ILE A 7 79.39 20.53 -17.71
CA ILE A 7 79.44 21.39 -16.52
C ILE A 7 78.65 20.67 -15.38
N ILE A 8 79.40 20.21 -14.39
CA ILE A 8 79.44 20.50 -12.95
C ILE A 8 78.16 20.45 -12.18
N GLY A 9 78.09 19.56 -11.23
CA GLY A 9 77.06 19.29 -10.27
C GLY A 9 76.88 20.34 -9.15
N ILE A 10 75.75 20.30 -8.59
CA ILE A 10 75.48 20.78 -7.21
C ILE A 10 74.53 19.77 -6.59
N SER A 11 74.95 19.09 -5.53
CA SER A 11 74.17 18.25 -4.67
C SER A 11 73.31 19.13 -3.74
N ILE A 12 72.02 18.99 -3.82
CA ILE A 12 71.07 19.50 -2.79
C ILE A 12 70.43 18.32 -2.13
N LEU A 13 70.72 18.12 -0.85
CA LEU A 13 70.08 17.18 0.06
C LEU A 13 68.63 17.64 0.23
N ALA A 14 67.65 16.92 -0.32
CA ALA A 14 66.23 17.10 -0.01
C ALA A 14 65.85 16.07 1.06
N LEU A 15 65.56 16.56 2.26
CA LEU A 15 64.92 15.79 3.33
C LEU A 15 63.54 15.33 2.86
N ALA A 16 63.35 14.03 2.72
CA ALA A 16 62.08 13.41 2.45
C ALA A 16 61.22 13.42 3.72
N ASN A 17 60.27 14.31 3.81
CA ASN A 17 59.16 14.19 4.75
C ASN A 17 58.23 13.05 4.27
N PHE A 18 58.34 11.88 4.91
CA PHE A 18 57.35 10.84 4.82
C PHE A 18 56.12 11.31 5.61
N ALA A 19 55.15 11.92 4.93
CA ALA A 19 53.77 12.03 5.43
C ALA A 19 53.18 10.62 5.44
N PHE A 20 52.83 10.13 6.63
CA PHE A 20 51.96 8.97 6.78
C PHE A 20 50.58 9.35 6.19
N GLN A 21 50.33 8.95 4.95
CA GLN A 21 48.98 8.87 4.43
C GLN A 21 48.30 7.73 5.19
N GLY A 22 47.42 8.08 6.11
CA GLY A 22 46.50 7.13 6.72
C GLY A 22 45.74 6.41 5.60
N CYS A 23 45.75 5.08 5.60
CA CYS A 23 44.81 4.30 4.80
C CYS A 23 43.41 4.68 5.22
N GLU A 24 42.78 5.57 4.47
CA GLU A 24 41.31 5.68 4.52
C GLU A 24 40.76 4.34 4.01
N THR A 25 40.13 3.59 4.88
CA THR A 25 39.34 2.44 4.48
C THR A 25 38.31 2.92 3.45
N PRO A 26 38.18 2.26 2.28
CA PRO A 26 37.15 2.61 1.32
C PRO A 26 35.77 2.63 2.05
N PRO A 27 34.93 3.60 1.78
CA PRO A 27 33.58 3.61 2.39
C PRO A 27 32.89 2.28 2.08
N GLU A 28 32.32 1.67 3.12
CA GLU A 28 31.54 0.44 2.94
C GLU A 28 30.51 0.67 1.83
N PRO A 29 30.34 -0.29 0.90
CA PRO A 29 29.34 -0.14 -0.15
C PRO A 29 27.98 0.06 0.49
N THR A 30 27.29 1.11 0.08
CA THR A 30 25.92 1.38 0.55
C THR A 30 25.06 0.15 0.28
N PRO A 31 24.41 -0.44 1.29
CA PRO A 31 23.59 -1.64 1.09
C PRO A 31 22.55 -1.36 0.02
N THR A 32 22.37 -2.28 -0.92
CA THR A 32 21.25 -2.22 -1.88
C THR A 32 19.94 -2.30 -1.09
N ALA A 33 19.03 -1.37 -1.32
CA ALA A 33 17.77 -1.31 -0.60
C ALA A 33 16.93 -2.59 -0.81
N ASP A 34 16.66 -3.31 0.25
CA ASP A 34 15.76 -4.46 0.28
C ASP A 34 14.45 -4.06 0.98
N PHE A 35 13.53 -3.47 0.23
CA PHE A 35 12.24 -3.04 0.75
C PHE A 35 11.32 -4.20 1.17
N ALA A 36 11.66 -5.43 0.80
CA ALA A 36 10.94 -6.63 1.20
C ALA A 36 11.56 -7.33 2.43
N HIS A 37 12.58 -6.73 3.03
CA HIS A 37 13.25 -7.28 4.21
C HIS A 37 12.25 -7.54 5.35
N GLN A 38 12.08 -8.82 5.70
CA GLN A 38 11.16 -9.25 6.73
C GLN A 38 11.78 -9.08 8.12
N LEU A 39 10.95 -8.70 9.09
CA LEU A 39 11.34 -8.71 10.50
C LEU A 39 11.42 -10.15 11.03
N ALA A 40 12.14 -10.32 12.13
CA ALA A 40 12.13 -11.58 12.85
C ALA A 40 10.70 -11.92 13.35
N PRO A 41 10.34 -13.21 13.42
CA PRO A 41 9.03 -13.60 13.92
C PRO A 41 8.72 -12.99 15.30
N GLY A 42 7.56 -12.36 15.44
CA GLY A 42 7.14 -11.69 16.67
C GLY A 42 7.73 -10.29 16.88
N GLU A 43 8.44 -9.75 15.89
CA GLU A 43 8.99 -8.41 15.96
C GLU A 43 8.02 -7.39 15.33
N CYS A 44 7.76 -6.28 16.05
CA CYS A 44 6.96 -5.16 15.57
C CYS A 44 7.79 -4.20 14.72
N ALA A 45 7.17 -3.65 13.67
CA ALA A 45 7.79 -2.65 12.82
C ALA A 45 8.00 -1.30 13.50
N LEU A 46 7.29 -1.02 14.59
CA LEU A 46 7.27 0.29 15.22
C LEU A 46 8.19 0.35 16.45
N ARG A 47 8.91 1.46 16.60
CA ARG A 47 9.59 1.84 17.83
C ARG A 47 9.07 3.21 18.33
N LYS A 48 8.86 3.33 19.60
CA LYS A 48 8.48 4.61 20.23
C LYS A 48 9.67 5.57 20.19
N LEU A 49 9.44 6.85 19.84
CA LEU A 49 10.45 7.88 20.01
C LEU A 49 10.70 8.13 21.49
N GLY A 50 11.98 8.25 21.84
CA GLY A 50 12.39 8.65 23.20
C GLY A 50 12.06 10.10 23.51
N PRO A 51 12.13 10.50 24.78
CA PRO A 51 11.78 11.86 25.21
C PRO A 51 12.68 12.93 24.59
N ASP A 52 13.93 12.59 24.27
CA ASP A 52 14.92 13.49 23.69
C ASP A 52 14.99 13.42 22.16
N GLU A 53 14.20 12.52 21.55
CA GLU A 53 14.14 12.40 20.09
C GLU A 53 13.17 13.42 19.49
N ALA A 54 13.62 14.10 18.44
CA ALA A 54 12.80 15.09 17.74
C ALA A 54 11.63 14.41 17.02
N TRP A 55 10.43 14.95 17.17
CA TRP A 55 9.29 14.62 16.35
C TRP A 55 9.51 15.08 14.91
N PRO A 56 8.88 14.44 13.92
CA PRO A 56 8.88 14.94 12.56
C PRO A 56 8.27 16.34 12.47
N ASP A 57 8.68 17.11 11.45
CA ASP A 57 8.05 18.39 11.16
C ASP A 57 6.66 18.18 10.57
N LEU A 58 5.63 18.54 11.32
CA LEU A 58 4.23 18.38 10.92
C LEU A 58 3.69 19.57 10.11
N THR A 59 4.51 20.55 9.77
CA THR A 59 4.08 21.80 9.08
C THR A 59 3.42 21.50 7.74
N GLY A 60 4.00 20.62 6.94
CA GLY A 60 3.43 20.22 5.65
C GLY A 60 2.09 19.49 5.81
N ALA A 61 2.00 18.57 6.78
CA ALA A 61 0.77 17.84 7.09
C ALA A 61 -0.34 18.77 7.61
N TRP A 62 0.01 19.73 8.45
CA TRP A 62 -0.94 20.75 8.90
C TRP A 62 -1.50 21.58 7.74
N LYS A 63 -0.65 22.01 6.81
CA LYS A 63 -1.06 22.77 5.63
C LYS A 63 -1.89 21.94 4.64
N SER A 64 -1.63 20.64 4.55
CA SER A 64 -2.33 19.74 3.62
C SER A 64 -3.56 19.06 4.22
N ARG A 65 -3.98 19.42 5.45
CA ARG A 65 -5.24 18.95 6.01
C ARG A 65 -6.42 19.48 5.20
N ASP A 66 -7.29 18.61 4.80
CA ASP A 66 -8.39 18.91 3.90
C ASP A 66 -9.62 18.04 4.18
N ALA A 67 -10.65 18.16 3.37
CA ALA A 67 -11.88 17.37 3.49
C ALA A 67 -11.62 15.86 3.31
N TYR A 68 -10.61 15.47 2.53
CA TYR A 68 -10.25 14.06 2.34
C TYR A 68 -9.71 13.44 3.64
N LEU A 69 -8.93 14.19 4.43
CA LEU A 69 -8.49 13.72 5.75
C LEU A 69 -9.69 13.52 6.69
N GLN A 70 -10.65 14.44 6.70
CA GLN A 70 -11.87 14.31 7.51
C GLN A 70 -12.74 13.11 7.06
N GLU A 71 -12.84 12.88 5.75
CA GLU A 71 -13.51 11.71 5.19
C GLU A 71 -12.85 10.41 5.64
N ALA A 72 -11.51 10.29 5.50
CA ALA A 72 -10.75 9.11 5.89
C ALA A 72 -10.86 8.81 7.40
N LEU A 73 -10.78 9.84 8.25
CA LEU A 73 -10.99 9.71 9.69
C LEU A 73 -12.40 9.21 10.04
N ALA A 74 -13.43 9.66 9.29
CA ALA A 74 -14.79 9.18 9.46
C ALA A 74 -14.95 7.71 9.02
N GLN A 75 -14.23 7.29 7.97
CA GLN A 75 -14.20 5.89 7.55
C GLN A 75 -13.51 4.99 8.60
N ASP A 76 -12.41 5.42 9.19
CA ASP A 76 -11.76 4.69 10.28
C ASP A 76 -12.65 4.56 11.51
N GLN A 77 -13.31 5.64 11.90
CA GLN A 77 -14.30 5.58 12.98
C GLN A 77 -15.38 4.54 12.68
N THR A 78 -15.92 4.51 11.44
CA THR A 78 -16.90 3.52 11.01
C THR A 78 -16.38 2.09 11.13
N TRP A 79 -15.10 1.86 10.78
CA TRP A 79 -14.49 0.55 10.97
C TRP A 79 -14.38 0.16 12.44
N TYR A 80 -13.85 1.05 13.29
CA TYR A 80 -13.74 0.80 14.74
C TYR A 80 -15.11 0.57 15.41
N GLU A 81 -16.17 1.23 14.95
CA GLU A 81 -17.54 0.99 15.42
C GLU A 81 -18.11 -0.38 15.00
N SER A 82 -17.48 -1.08 14.03
CA SER A 82 -17.93 -2.41 13.64
C SER A 82 -17.55 -3.45 14.72
N PRO A 83 -18.47 -4.37 15.10
CA PRO A 83 -18.16 -5.39 16.11
C PRO A 83 -16.95 -6.27 15.75
N SER A 84 -16.72 -6.48 14.44
CA SER A 84 -15.61 -7.27 13.93
C SER A 84 -14.25 -6.62 14.12
N SER A 85 -14.16 -5.29 14.21
CA SER A 85 -12.87 -4.60 14.39
C SER A 85 -12.20 -4.98 15.71
N ARG A 86 -12.97 -5.07 16.79
CA ARG A 86 -12.46 -5.41 18.14
C ARG A 86 -11.85 -6.81 18.21
N SER A 87 -12.41 -7.79 17.49
CA SER A 87 -11.86 -9.14 17.41
C SER A 87 -10.71 -9.26 16.42
N ARG A 88 -10.80 -8.55 15.30
CA ARG A 88 -9.79 -8.62 14.22
C ARG A 88 -8.50 -7.87 14.55
N PHE A 89 -8.60 -6.70 15.20
CA PHE A 89 -7.43 -5.86 15.49
C PHE A 89 -6.30 -6.63 16.18
N PRO A 90 -6.49 -7.29 17.35
CA PRO A 90 -5.40 -7.99 18.05
C PRO A 90 -4.90 -9.22 17.31
N GLN A 91 -5.70 -9.78 16.38
CA GLN A 91 -5.28 -10.91 15.57
C GLN A 91 -4.46 -10.48 14.34
N MET A 92 -4.75 -9.31 13.81
CA MET A 92 -3.98 -8.71 12.72
C MET A 92 -2.69 -8.05 13.22
N PHE A 93 -2.75 -7.43 14.41
CA PHE A 93 -1.64 -6.73 15.02
C PHE A 93 -1.44 -7.20 16.48
N PRO A 94 -0.67 -8.29 16.69
CA PRO A 94 -0.52 -8.95 18.00
C PRO A 94 0.54 -8.29 18.89
N PHE A 95 0.57 -6.94 18.95
CA PHE A 95 1.55 -6.17 19.73
C PHE A 95 0.85 -5.19 20.69
N PRO A 96 0.19 -5.69 21.76
CA PRO A 96 -0.58 -4.85 22.69
C PRO A 96 0.27 -3.84 23.44
N ASP A 97 1.57 -4.10 23.64
CA ASP A 97 2.51 -3.16 24.24
C ASP A 97 2.83 -1.95 23.36
N VAL A 98 2.57 -2.06 22.04
CA VAL A 98 2.68 -0.96 21.09
C VAL A 98 1.37 -0.19 21.01
N CYS A 99 0.26 -0.88 20.77
CA CYS A 99 -1.05 -0.26 20.66
C CYS A 99 -2.17 -1.29 20.86
N THR A 100 -3.13 -0.97 21.72
CA THR A 100 -4.36 -1.73 21.89
C THR A 100 -5.45 -1.21 20.93
N TRP A 101 -6.52 -2.01 20.71
CA TRP A 101 -7.68 -1.57 19.95
C TRP A 101 -8.35 -0.32 20.57
N ASP A 102 -8.50 -0.28 21.90
CA ASP A 102 -9.07 0.88 22.60
C ASP A 102 -8.21 2.13 22.37
N GLN A 103 -6.90 2.00 22.47
CA GLN A 103 -5.97 3.10 22.21
C GLN A 103 -6.01 3.59 20.77
N ALA A 104 -5.99 2.68 19.77
CA ALA A 104 -6.06 3.03 18.37
C ALA A 104 -7.38 3.73 18.02
N SER A 105 -8.50 3.20 18.47
CA SER A 105 -9.82 3.79 18.22
C SER A 105 -9.99 5.17 18.86
N SER A 106 -9.56 5.32 20.12
CA SER A 106 -9.56 6.61 20.82
C SER A 106 -8.62 7.62 20.17
N SER A 107 -7.52 7.17 19.56
CA SER A 107 -6.60 8.04 18.81
C SER A 107 -7.30 8.75 17.65
N ILE A 108 -8.15 8.07 16.92
CA ILE A 108 -8.91 8.67 15.80
C ILE A 108 -9.88 9.74 16.32
N ILE A 109 -10.60 9.47 17.42
CA ILE A 109 -11.56 10.42 18.00
C ILE A 109 -10.83 11.66 18.53
N ALA A 110 -9.76 11.46 19.33
CA ALA A 110 -8.97 12.54 19.88
C ALA A 110 -8.32 13.40 18.79
N PHE A 111 -7.74 12.79 17.77
CA PHE A 111 -7.11 13.51 16.68
C PHE A 111 -8.11 14.39 15.92
N ARG A 112 -9.31 13.87 15.60
CA ARG A 112 -10.36 14.66 14.96
C ARG A 112 -10.76 15.86 15.82
N GLN A 113 -10.88 15.66 17.12
CA GLN A 113 -11.24 16.75 18.04
C GLN A 113 -10.14 17.81 18.09
N ILE A 114 -8.86 17.41 18.27
CA ILE A 114 -7.73 18.33 18.28
C ILE A 114 -7.63 19.13 16.97
N LEU A 115 -7.87 18.49 15.81
CA LEU A 115 -7.90 19.18 14.52
C LEU A 115 -8.99 20.24 14.43
N ASN A 116 -10.14 20.00 15.04
CA ASN A 116 -11.29 20.91 14.99
C ASN A 116 -11.18 22.04 16.03
N ASP A 117 -10.62 21.75 17.20
CA ASP A 117 -10.56 22.69 18.33
C ASP A 117 -9.40 23.69 18.21
N ASN A 118 -8.40 23.40 17.36
CA ASN A 118 -7.23 24.25 17.23
C ASN A 118 -7.18 24.90 15.83
N ALA A 119 -7.30 26.22 15.80
CA ALA A 119 -7.32 27.01 14.57
C ALA A 119 -5.92 27.24 14.00
N ASP A 120 -4.90 27.28 14.84
CA ASP A 120 -3.51 27.53 14.43
C ASP A 120 -2.60 26.30 14.64
N GLN A 121 -1.49 26.29 13.89
CA GLN A 121 -0.54 25.16 13.88
C GLN A 121 0.17 24.98 15.21
N ALA A 122 0.50 26.05 15.93
CA ALA A 122 1.28 25.94 17.16
C ALA A 122 0.42 25.32 18.28
N ALA A 123 -0.83 25.77 18.42
CA ALA A 123 -1.79 25.21 19.37
C ALA A 123 -2.07 23.75 19.06
N PHE A 124 -2.33 23.41 17.78
CA PHE A 124 -2.50 22.03 17.34
C PHE A 124 -1.29 21.17 17.72
N THR A 125 -0.09 21.59 17.32
CA THR A 125 1.14 20.82 17.54
C THR A 125 1.41 20.61 19.03
N SER A 126 1.16 21.63 19.87
CA SER A 126 1.30 21.54 21.31
C SER A 126 0.33 20.51 21.91
N ALA A 127 -0.96 20.62 21.61
CA ALA A 127 -1.98 19.67 22.09
C ALA A 127 -1.69 18.24 21.60
N PHE A 128 -1.30 18.09 20.33
CA PHE A 128 -1.00 16.79 19.74
C PHE A 128 0.19 16.11 20.42
N LYS A 129 1.31 16.81 20.62
CA LYS A 129 2.50 16.28 21.33
C LYS A 129 2.22 15.97 22.79
N GLN A 130 1.36 16.77 23.44
CA GLN A 130 0.96 16.53 24.81
C GLN A 130 0.20 15.20 24.95
N MET A 131 -0.72 14.92 24.02
CA MET A 131 -1.67 13.83 24.16
C MET A 131 -1.24 12.54 23.47
N PHE A 132 -0.36 12.60 22.46
CA PHE A 132 0.04 11.46 21.67
C PHE A 132 1.49 11.04 21.90
N ASP A 133 1.74 9.76 21.72
CA ASP A 133 3.06 9.18 21.53
C ASP A 133 3.35 9.08 20.04
N CYS A 134 4.61 9.35 19.65
CA CYS A 134 5.09 9.20 18.29
C CYS A 134 5.91 7.93 18.17
N TRP A 135 5.57 7.11 17.16
CA TRP A 135 6.23 5.86 16.85
C TRP A 135 6.78 5.90 15.44
N GLN A 136 8.06 5.64 15.27
CA GLN A 136 8.69 5.56 13.96
C GLN A 136 8.76 4.12 13.48
N THR A 137 8.52 3.88 12.18
CA THR A 137 8.82 2.57 11.59
C THR A 137 10.32 2.28 11.63
N LYS A 138 10.70 1.01 11.78
CA LYS A 138 12.08 0.54 11.56
C LYS A 138 12.47 0.60 10.08
N GLY A 139 11.47 0.51 9.19
CA GLY A 139 11.70 0.47 7.76
C GLY A 139 12.52 -0.74 7.31
N TRP A 140 12.97 -0.74 6.06
CA TRP A 140 13.79 -1.82 5.51
C TRP A 140 15.22 -1.87 6.09
N ASN A 141 15.73 -0.73 6.57
CA ASN A 141 17.11 -0.55 6.97
C ASN A 141 17.31 -0.42 8.50
N GLY A 142 16.26 -0.63 9.31
CA GLY A 142 16.28 -0.40 10.75
C GLY A 142 16.34 1.08 11.16
N LYS A 143 16.35 2.02 10.21
CA LYS A 143 16.50 3.47 10.40
C LYS A 143 15.30 4.28 9.93
N GLY A 144 14.21 3.62 9.55
CA GLY A 144 12.95 4.26 9.16
C GLY A 144 12.77 4.41 7.65
N GLY A 145 13.63 3.85 6.80
CA GLY A 145 13.50 3.93 5.36
C GLY A 145 12.30 3.12 4.84
N VAL A 146 11.38 3.78 4.13
CA VAL A 146 10.18 3.16 3.53
C VAL A 146 10.08 3.57 2.07
N LEU A 147 9.86 2.60 1.19
CA LEU A 147 9.49 2.86 -0.18
C LEU A 147 7.98 3.12 -0.26
N PHE A 148 7.60 4.28 -0.75
CA PHE A 148 6.22 4.65 -1.06
C PHE A 148 5.96 4.45 -2.55
N THR A 149 5.09 3.49 -2.86
CA THR A 149 4.52 3.28 -4.19
C THR A 149 3.08 3.79 -4.24
N GLY A 150 2.42 3.70 -5.39
CA GLY A 150 1.05 4.16 -5.54
C GLY A 150 0.16 3.09 -6.15
N TYR A 151 -1.09 3.04 -5.69
CA TYR A 151 -2.13 2.24 -6.31
C TYR A 151 -3.38 3.09 -6.59
N PHE A 152 -4.28 2.59 -7.40
CA PHE A 152 -5.47 3.30 -7.81
C PHE A 152 -6.62 2.33 -8.10
N SER A 153 -7.84 2.84 -8.20
CA SER A 153 -8.97 2.06 -8.68
C SER A 153 -9.17 2.35 -10.16
N PRO A 154 -8.91 1.37 -11.06
CA PRO A 154 -9.01 1.58 -12.50
C PRO A 154 -10.46 1.79 -12.95
N GLU A 155 -10.61 2.50 -14.07
CA GLU A 155 -11.85 2.64 -14.81
C GLU A 155 -11.70 1.99 -16.19
N PHE A 156 -12.56 1.02 -16.50
CA PHE A 156 -12.49 0.27 -17.75
C PHE A 156 -13.86 0.14 -18.42
N LYS A 157 -13.87 0.13 -19.75
CA LYS A 157 -15.00 -0.40 -20.51
C LYS A 157 -15.11 -1.91 -20.26
N ALA A 158 -16.32 -2.41 -20.02
CA ALA A 158 -16.55 -3.82 -19.79
C ALA A 158 -17.92 -4.25 -20.32
N SER A 159 -18.10 -5.57 -20.46
CA SER A 159 -19.40 -6.20 -20.81
C SER A 159 -19.78 -7.19 -19.71
N LEU A 160 -21.08 -7.38 -19.47
CA LEU A 160 -21.59 -8.41 -18.55
C LEU A 160 -21.68 -9.80 -19.22
N THR A 161 -21.52 -9.85 -20.53
CA THR A 161 -21.56 -11.08 -21.33
C THR A 161 -20.36 -11.12 -22.27
N LYS A 162 -19.91 -12.32 -22.61
CA LYS A 162 -18.87 -12.49 -23.63
C LYS A 162 -19.43 -12.08 -25.00
N VAL A 163 -18.82 -11.07 -25.60
CA VAL A 163 -19.12 -10.57 -26.96
C VAL A 163 -17.81 -10.26 -27.69
N PRO A 164 -17.79 -10.15 -29.02
CA PRO A 164 -16.59 -9.77 -29.77
C PRO A 164 -15.97 -8.48 -29.20
N GLY A 165 -14.66 -8.50 -28.92
CA GLY A 165 -13.93 -7.40 -28.29
C GLY A 165 -14.02 -7.33 -26.75
N PHE A 166 -14.73 -8.27 -26.10
CA PHE A 166 -14.80 -8.44 -24.65
C PHE A 166 -14.72 -9.93 -24.29
N GLU A 167 -13.51 -10.47 -24.25
CA GLU A 167 -13.28 -11.92 -24.19
C GLU A 167 -12.56 -12.38 -22.94
N PHE A 168 -12.02 -11.45 -22.12
CA PHE A 168 -11.21 -11.74 -20.93
C PHE A 168 -12.00 -11.46 -19.65
N PRO A 169 -12.42 -12.52 -18.91
CA PRO A 169 -13.28 -12.34 -17.75
C PRO A 169 -12.51 -12.08 -16.46
N VAL A 170 -13.19 -11.38 -15.54
CA VAL A 170 -12.95 -11.51 -14.10
C VAL A 170 -14.11 -12.25 -13.46
N TYR A 171 -13.86 -12.90 -12.31
CA TYR A 171 -14.77 -13.89 -11.76
C TYR A 171 -15.26 -13.50 -10.36
N LYS A 172 -16.46 -13.96 -10.02
CA LYS A 172 -17.01 -13.99 -8.67
C LYS A 172 -16.20 -14.95 -7.80
N ARG A 173 -16.25 -14.71 -6.48
CA ARG A 173 -15.67 -15.64 -5.52
C ARG A 173 -16.30 -17.03 -5.65
N PRO A 174 -15.50 -18.09 -5.88
CA PRO A 174 -15.96 -19.47 -5.86
C PRO A 174 -16.36 -19.88 -4.43
N LYS A 175 -17.33 -20.78 -4.32
CA LYS A 175 -17.79 -21.30 -3.02
C LYS A 175 -16.75 -22.17 -2.31
N ASP A 176 -15.87 -22.80 -3.07
CA ASP A 176 -14.80 -23.67 -2.61
C ASP A 176 -13.48 -22.91 -2.28
N LEU A 177 -13.46 -21.59 -2.40
CA LEU A 177 -12.36 -20.78 -1.89
C LEU A 177 -12.43 -20.72 -0.36
N GLU A 178 -11.48 -21.38 0.29
CA GLU A 178 -11.32 -21.35 1.75
C GLU A 178 -10.41 -20.20 2.17
N THR A 179 -10.86 -19.42 3.14
CA THR A 179 -10.10 -18.30 3.69
C THR A 179 -10.21 -18.27 5.20
N ASP A 180 -9.17 -17.84 5.86
CA ASP A 180 -9.20 -17.53 7.28
C ASP A 180 -10.30 -16.50 7.59
N PRO A 181 -11.24 -16.79 8.49
CA PRO A 181 -12.41 -15.94 8.72
C PRO A 181 -12.07 -14.59 9.35
N VAL A 182 -10.89 -14.46 9.95
CA VAL A 182 -10.45 -13.27 10.67
C VAL A 182 -9.62 -12.37 9.78
N THR A 183 -8.56 -12.94 9.21
CA THR A 183 -7.59 -12.20 8.40
C THR A 183 -8.01 -12.10 6.93
N GLY A 184 -8.92 -12.97 6.47
CA GLY A 184 -9.27 -13.11 5.06
C GLY A 184 -8.16 -13.75 4.20
N LYS A 185 -7.06 -14.22 4.83
CA LYS A 185 -5.96 -14.88 4.12
C LYS A 185 -6.44 -16.18 3.49
N ALA A 186 -6.06 -16.42 2.24
CA ALA A 186 -6.37 -17.66 1.56
C ALA A 186 -5.69 -18.86 2.25
N ILE A 187 -6.46 -19.94 2.43
CA ILE A 187 -6.00 -21.21 2.97
C ILE A 187 -5.82 -22.21 1.83
N GLY A 188 -6.72 -22.20 0.84
CA GLY A 188 -6.70 -23.09 -0.30
C GLY A 188 -8.08 -23.27 -0.94
N ARG A 189 -8.25 -24.38 -1.64
CA ARG A 189 -9.48 -24.78 -2.31
C ARG A 189 -10.06 -26.01 -1.60
N ARG A 190 -11.32 -25.94 -1.15
CA ARG A 190 -12.04 -27.05 -0.53
C ARG A 190 -12.53 -28.02 -1.61
N VAL A 191 -12.02 -29.25 -1.60
CA VAL A 191 -12.39 -30.30 -2.57
C VAL A 191 -13.35 -31.34 -1.96
N SER A 192 -13.39 -31.44 -0.63
CA SER A 192 -14.36 -32.26 0.13
C SER A 192 -14.62 -31.65 1.51
N GLU A 193 -15.49 -32.27 2.32
CA GLU A 193 -15.77 -31.79 3.69
C GLU A 193 -14.52 -31.74 4.58
N SER A 194 -13.56 -32.62 4.36
CA SER A 194 -12.35 -32.76 5.18
C SER A 194 -11.07 -32.35 4.49
N GLU A 195 -11.10 -31.97 3.20
CA GLU A 195 -9.88 -31.76 2.43
C GLU A 195 -9.84 -30.37 1.79
N VAL A 196 -8.74 -29.65 2.04
CA VAL A 196 -8.38 -28.39 1.39
C VAL A 196 -7.04 -28.58 0.69
N VAL A 197 -6.97 -28.24 -0.58
CA VAL A 197 -5.76 -28.33 -1.41
C VAL A 197 -5.34 -26.95 -1.90
N PRO A 198 -4.08 -26.75 -2.30
CA PRO A 198 -3.67 -25.52 -2.96
C PRO A 198 -4.48 -25.25 -4.24
N TRP A 199 -4.68 -23.97 -4.56
CA TRP A 199 -5.26 -23.60 -5.86
C TRP A 199 -4.30 -23.92 -6.99
N PRO A 200 -4.81 -24.30 -8.18
CA PRO A 200 -3.99 -24.43 -9.38
C PRO A 200 -3.31 -23.10 -9.75
N SER A 201 -2.29 -23.18 -10.59
CA SER A 201 -1.64 -22.01 -11.18
C SER A 201 -2.64 -21.17 -11.99
N ARG A 202 -2.32 -19.89 -12.23
CA ARG A 202 -3.13 -19.00 -13.07
C ARG A 202 -3.36 -19.60 -14.45
N ALA A 203 -2.32 -20.13 -15.08
CA ALA A 203 -2.41 -20.78 -16.40
C ALA A 203 -3.41 -21.94 -16.41
N GLU A 204 -3.39 -22.80 -15.39
CA GLU A 204 -4.34 -23.90 -15.23
C GLU A 204 -5.75 -23.39 -14.95
N ILE A 205 -5.94 -22.39 -14.11
CA ILE A 205 -7.25 -21.76 -13.87
C ILE A 205 -7.82 -21.22 -15.20
N ASN A 206 -7.02 -20.50 -15.97
CA ASN A 206 -7.45 -19.92 -17.25
C ASN A 206 -7.81 -20.97 -18.30
N SER A 207 -7.07 -22.09 -18.37
CA SER A 207 -7.22 -23.10 -19.40
C SER A 207 -8.24 -24.21 -19.08
N SER A 208 -8.46 -24.51 -17.80
CA SER A 208 -9.31 -25.66 -17.38
C SER A 208 -10.80 -25.40 -17.48
N GLY A 209 -11.23 -24.14 -17.54
CA GLY A 209 -12.63 -23.76 -17.48
C GLY A 209 -13.31 -24.00 -16.12
N MET A 210 -12.54 -24.25 -15.06
CA MET A 210 -13.05 -24.52 -13.70
C MET A 210 -13.91 -23.40 -13.11
N LEU A 211 -13.74 -22.16 -13.60
CA LEU A 211 -14.51 -20.98 -13.17
C LEU A 211 -15.70 -20.66 -14.09
N LYS A 212 -16.05 -21.56 -15.02
CA LYS A 212 -17.18 -21.38 -15.93
C LYS A 212 -18.49 -21.16 -15.15
N GLY A 213 -19.22 -20.10 -15.49
CA GLY A 213 -20.46 -19.69 -14.80
C GLY A 213 -20.24 -18.74 -13.62
N LEU A 214 -19.00 -18.43 -13.29
CA LEU A 214 -18.65 -17.45 -12.24
C LEU A 214 -18.20 -16.10 -12.84
N GLU A 215 -18.26 -15.92 -14.17
CA GLU A 215 -17.85 -14.69 -14.82
C GLU A 215 -18.69 -13.51 -14.30
N LEU A 216 -18.01 -12.46 -13.87
CA LEU A 216 -18.64 -11.25 -13.33
C LEU A 216 -18.73 -10.14 -14.39
N ALA A 217 -17.64 -9.96 -15.13
CA ALA A 217 -17.53 -9.01 -16.22
C ALA A 217 -16.41 -9.44 -17.19
N TRP A 218 -16.48 -8.96 -18.42
CA TRP A 218 -15.57 -9.28 -19.51
C TRP A 218 -14.86 -8.03 -19.98
N PHE A 219 -13.56 -8.12 -20.23
CA PHE A 219 -12.68 -7.01 -20.62
C PHE A 219 -12.17 -7.19 -22.04
N PRO A 220 -11.72 -6.08 -22.69
CA PRO A 220 -11.17 -6.14 -24.04
C PRO A 220 -9.86 -6.91 -24.13
N THR A 221 -9.03 -6.88 -23.09
CA THR A 221 -7.70 -7.49 -23.09
C THR A 221 -7.43 -8.26 -21.80
N ALA A 222 -6.54 -9.26 -21.87
CA ALA A 222 -6.07 -9.99 -20.71
C ALA A 222 -5.32 -9.04 -19.73
N LEU A 223 -4.60 -8.05 -20.26
CA LEU A 223 -3.90 -7.05 -19.46
C LEU A 223 -4.89 -6.20 -18.65
N ASP A 224 -6.02 -5.76 -19.24
CA ASP A 224 -7.02 -4.98 -18.49
C ASP A 224 -7.64 -5.80 -17.37
N ALA A 225 -8.03 -7.05 -17.64
CA ALA A 225 -8.52 -7.98 -16.62
C ALA A 225 -7.48 -8.22 -15.51
N TYR A 226 -6.20 -8.33 -15.87
CA TYR A 226 -5.10 -8.49 -14.93
C TYR A 226 -4.87 -7.23 -14.08
N ILE A 227 -4.89 -6.03 -14.68
CA ILE A 227 -4.77 -4.76 -13.95
C ILE A 227 -5.86 -4.64 -12.89
N VAL A 228 -7.10 -5.03 -13.21
CA VAL A 228 -8.21 -5.08 -12.25
C VAL A 228 -7.91 -6.03 -11.10
N GLN A 229 -7.34 -7.21 -11.38
CA GLN A 229 -6.97 -8.17 -10.33
C GLN A 229 -5.86 -7.64 -9.40
N ILE A 230 -4.87 -6.93 -9.95
CA ILE A 230 -3.77 -6.37 -9.14
C ILE A 230 -4.26 -5.24 -8.23
N ASN A 231 -5.15 -4.38 -8.74
CA ASN A 231 -5.71 -3.28 -7.96
C ASN A 231 -6.85 -3.70 -7.01
N GLY A 232 -7.41 -4.90 -7.19
CA GLY A 232 -8.46 -5.44 -6.31
C GLY A 232 -9.82 -4.74 -6.42
N SER A 233 -9.95 -3.71 -7.26
CA SER A 233 -11.21 -2.98 -7.49
C SER A 233 -11.23 -2.36 -8.87
N ALA A 234 -12.43 -2.09 -9.43
CA ALA A 234 -12.58 -1.33 -10.67
C ALA A 234 -13.96 -0.68 -10.77
N LYS A 235 -14.01 0.47 -11.46
CA LYS A 235 -15.22 1.09 -11.99
C LYS A 235 -15.40 0.63 -13.44
N LEU A 236 -16.52 -0.03 -13.71
CA LEU A 236 -16.81 -0.58 -15.02
C LEU A 236 -17.82 0.30 -15.76
N LEU A 237 -17.42 0.76 -16.95
CA LEU A 237 -18.29 1.49 -17.87
C LEU A 237 -18.94 0.47 -18.81
N LEU A 238 -20.22 0.21 -18.57
CA LEU A 238 -21.00 -0.78 -19.31
C LEU A 238 -21.74 -0.12 -20.50
N PRO A 239 -22.17 -0.91 -21.51
CA PRO A 239 -23.00 -0.42 -22.59
C PRO A 239 -24.25 0.33 -22.09
N GLY A 240 -24.66 1.37 -22.82
CA GLY A 240 -25.80 2.20 -22.45
C GLY A 240 -25.54 3.20 -21.29
N GLY A 241 -24.28 3.50 -20.99
CA GLY A 241 -23.88 4.47 -19.98
C GLY A 241 -24.06 3.97 -18.53
N LYS A 242 -24.33 2.68 -18.33
CA LYS A 242 -24.44 2.07 -17.02
C LYS A 242 -23.05 1.96 -16.37
N VAL A 243 -23.01 2.12 -15.06
CA VAL A 243 -21.78 1.97 -14.25
C VAL A 243 -21.97 0.85 -13.25
N MET A 244 -20.93 0.03 -13.09
CA MET A 244 -20.87 -1.03 -12.08
C MET A 244 -19.56 -0.89 -11.31
N PHE A 245 -19.62 -1.08 -10.02
CA PHE A 245 -18.43 -1.08 -9.16
C PHE A 245 -18.14 -2.50 -8.70
N ILE A 246 -16.91 -2.93 -8.89
CA ILE A 246 -16.45 -4.23 -8.39
C ILE A 246 -15.31 -4.05 -7.41
N GLY A 247 -15.24 -4.93 -6.42
CA GLY A 247 -14.18 -4.93 -5.43
C GLY A 247 -13.82 -6.34 -5.01
N TYR A 248 -12.73 -6.44 -4.28
CA TYR A 248 -12.13 -7.69 -3.80
C TYR A 248 -13.11 -8.56 -3.02
N ALA A 249 -13.16 -9.84 -3.35
CA ALA A 249 -13.98 -10.84 -2.67
C ALA A 249 -13.15 -12.06 -2.20
N GLY A 250 -11.87 -12.09 -2.50
CA GLY A 250 -10.95 -13.15 -2.13
C GLY A 250 -9.87 -13.35 -3.20
N ALA A 251 -8.84 -14.10 -2.86
CA ALA A 251 -7.81 -14.51 -3.80
C ALA A 251 -7.37 -15.94 -3.49
N THR A 252 -6.72 -16.60 -4.46
CA THR A 252 -6.07 -17.89 -4.25
C THR A 252 -4.87 -17.75 -3.30
N ASP A 253 -4.41 -18.86 -2.76
CA ASP A 253 -3.19 -19.02 -1.95
C ASP A 253 -1.90 -18.96 -2.78
N GLY A 254 -2.01 -18.79 -4.11
CA GLY A 254 -0.86 -18.70 -5.02
C GLY A 254 0.06 -17.52 -4.71
N GLU A 255 1.34 -17.71 -5.01
CA GLU A 255 2.36 -16.68 -4.83
C GLU A 255 2.14 -15.50 -5.76
N TYR A 256 2.38 -14.28 -5.24
CA TYR A 256 2.35 -13.06 -6.03
C TYR A 256 3.68 -12.86 -6.76
N VAL A 257 3.61 -12.81 -8.09
CA VAL A 257 4.74 -12.44 -8.96
C VAL A 257 4.34 -11.21 -9.76
N GLY A 258 5.07 -10.11 -9.56
CA GLY A 258 4.77 -8.84 -10.24
C GLY A 258 5.12 -8.88 -11.72
N LEU A 259 4.16 -8.55 -12.60
CA LEU A 259 4.36 -8.49 -14.06
C LEU A 259 5.54 -7.60 -14.44
N GLY A 260 5.64 -6.41 -13.84
CA GLY A 260 6.75 -5.48 -14.12
C GLY A 260 8.11 -6.08 -13.79
N ALA A 261 8.24 -6.75 -12.65
CA ALA A 261 9.48 -7.42 -12.27
C ALA A 261 9.86 -8.55 -13.24
N SER A 262 8.86 -9.33 -13.68
CA SER A 262 9.08 -10.39 -14.70
C SER A 262 9.55 -9.80 -16.03
N LEU A 263 8.93 -8.72 -16.51
CA LEU A 263 9.31 -8.07 -17.77
C LEU A 263 10.71 -7.46 -17.71
N VAL A 264 11.12 -6.92 -16.56
CA VAL A 264 12.49 -6.40 -16.37
C VAL A 264 13.49 -7.56 -16.31
N LYS A 265 13.20 -8.62 -15.57
CA LYS A 265 14.05 -9.81 -15.45
C LYS A 265 14.32 -10.45 -16.81
N GLU A 266 13.32 -10.53 -17.67
CA GLU A 266 13.43 -11.07 -19.04
C GLU A 266 14.00 -10.05 -20.05
N GLY A 267 14.43 -8.87 -19.59
CA GLY A 267 15.03 -7.83 -20.44
C GLY A 267 14.08 -7.16 -21.43
N MET A 268 12.75 -7.33 -21.26
CA MET A 268 11.74 -6.82 -22.18
C MET A 268 11.49 -5.32 -22.00
N ILE A 269 11.64 -4.83 -20.77
CA ILE A 269 11.55 -3.41 -20.41
C ILE A 269 12.72 -3.08 -19.50
N PRO A 270 13.56 -2.07 -19.81
CA PRO A 270 14.59 -1.60 -18.87
C PRO A 270 13.97 -1.12 -17.56
N ALA A 271 14.60 -1.43 -16.42
CA ALA A 271 14.07 -1.09 -15.09
C ALA A 271 13.75 0.40 -14.92
N ASN A 272 14.58 1.28 -15.49
CA ASN A 272 14.38 2.73 -15.45
C ASN A 272 13.29 3.27 -16.40
N GLN A 273 12.72 2.40 -17.24
CA GLN A 273 11.60 2.72 -18.14
C GLN A 273 10.30 2.00 -17.76
N LEU A 274 10.35 1.18 -16.70
CA LEU A 274 9.19 0.42 -16.26
C LEU A 274 8.10 1.34 -15.74
N ASN A 275 6.98 1.35 -16.44
CA ASN A 275 5.71 1.97 -16.03
C ASN A 275 4.55 1.31 -16.78
N LEU A 276 3.32 1.58 -16.36
CA LEU A 276 2.15 0.93 -16.97
C LEU A 276 1.98 1.29 -18.46
N THR A 277 2.36 2.50 -18.87
CA THR A 277 2.34 2.91 -20.29
C THR A 277 3.30 2.06 -21.12
N ALA A 278 4.49 1.79 -20.62
CA ALA A 278 5.45 0.91 -21.32
C ALA A 278 4.94 -0.53 -21.41
N ILE A 279 4.30 -1.04 -20.34
CA ILE A 279 3.67 -2.37 -20.34
C ILE A 279 2.54 -2.43 -21.38
N ARG A 280 1.65 -1.42 -21.44
CA ARG A 280 0.58 -1.34 -22.44
C ARG A 280 1.12 -1.33 -23.87
N ARG A 281 2.16 -0.54 -24.15
CA ARG A 281 2.82 -0.51 -25.47
C ARG A 281 3.44 -1.86 -25.86
N LEU A 282 4.03 -2.55 -24.89
CA LEU A 282 4.58 -3.89 -25.11
C LEU A 282 3.43 -4.88 -25.40
N TYR A 283 2.33 -4.80 -24.66
CA TYR A 283 1.15 -5.63 -24.87
C TYR A 283 0.52 -5.40 -26.24
N GLU A 284 0.37 -4.16 -26.68
CA GLU A 284 -0.12 -3.83 -28.04
C GLU A 284 0.76 -4.44 -29.14
N LYS A 285 2.07 -4.52 -28.90
CA LYS A 285 3.03 -5.07 -29.88
C LYS A 285 3.11 -6.60 -29.84
N ASP A 286 3.08 -7.18 -28.65
CA ASP A 286 3.24 -8.63 -28.42
C ASP A 286 2.38 -9.10 -27.24
N PRO A 287 1.04 -9.26 -27.44
CA PRO A 287 0.15 -9.70 -26.39
C PRO A 287 0.54 -11.06 -25.81
N ALA A 288 0.91 -12.02 -26.66
CA ALA A 288 1.17 -13.39 -26.26
C ALA A 288 2.35 -13.50 -25.27
N THR A 289 3.39 -12.72 -25.48
CA THR A 289 4.54 -12.68 -24.56
C THR A 289 4.15 -12.07 -23.21
N VAL A 290 3.39 -10.98 -23.20
CA VAL A 290 2.97 -10.35 -21.94
C VAL A 290 2.00 -11.26 -21.17
N GLU A 291 1.09 -11.98 -21.86
CA GLU A 291 0.18 -12.94 -21.24
C GLU A 291 0.92 -14.10 -20.56
N LYS A 292 1.99 -14.60 -21.17
CA LYS A 292 2.88 -15.58 -20.51
C LYS A 292 3.50 -15.03 -19.21
N MET A 293 3.87 -13.76 -19.21
CA MET A 293 4.40 -13.13 -17.99
C MET A 293 3.30 -12.89 -16.94
N ILE A 294 2.08 -12.60 -17.36
CA ILE A 294 0.90 -12.53 -16.48
C ILE A 294 0.65 -13.87 -15.80
N ASP A 295 0.77 -14.98 -16.54
CA ASP A 295 0.53 -16.33 -16.01
C ASP A 295 1.55 -16.79 -14.95
N LEU A 296 2.70 -16.12 -14.82
CA LEU A 296 3.64 -16.37 -13.71
C LEU A 296 3.10 -15.95 -12.33
N ASN A 297 2.12 -15.04 -12.30
CA ASN A 297 1.48 -14.61 -11.06
C ASN A 297 0.36 -15.55 -10.66
N ASN A 298 0.64 -16.52 -9.80
CA ASN A 298 -0.33 -17.52 -9.34
C ASN A 298 -1.39 -16.98 -8.37
N ARG A 299 -1.23 -15.74 -7.86
CA ARG A 299 -2.27 -15.09 -7.08
C ARG A 299 -3.42 -14.65 -7.98
N PHE A 300 -4.55 -15.36 -7.95
CA PHE A 300 -5.74 -15.08 -8.72
C PHE A 300 -6.80 -14.41 -7.85
N VAL A 301 -7.32 -13.25 -8.26
CA VAL A 301 -8.24 -12.42 -7.46
C VAL A 301 -9.68 -12.56 -7.95
N PHE A 302 -10.60 -12.70 -7.02
CA PHE A 302 -12.05 -12.80 -7.24
C PHE A 302 -12.76 -11.53 -6.77
N PHE A 303 -13.93 -11.25 -7.37
CA PHE A 303 -14.62 -9.98 -7.19
C PHE A 303 -16.08 -10.16 -6.78
N GLN A 304 -16.64 -9.08 -6.23
CA GLN A 304 -18.07 -8.91 -6.00
C GLN A 304 -18.52 -7.49 -6.37
N ASN A 305 -19.82 -7.31 -6.53
CA ASN A 305 -20.39 -6.00 -6.74
C ASN A 305 -20.35 -5.17 -5.46
N TYR A 306 -20.09 -3.88 -5.62
CA TYR A 306 -20.20 -2.88 -4.57
C TYR A 306 -21.23 -1.82 -4.94
N ASP A 307 -21.84 -1.19 -3.93
CA ASP A 307 -22.56 0.06 -4.15
C ASP A 307 -21.57 1.23 -4.31
N GLY A 308 -21.98 2.29 -4.97
CA GLY A 308 -21.12 3.46 -5.20
C GLY A 308 -20.82 4.27 -3.92
N LYS A 309 -21.46 3.96 -2.77
CA LYS A 309 -21.26 4.68 -1.51
C LYS A 309 -20.07 4.15 -0.73
N THR A 310 -19.87 2.85 -0.77
CA THR A 310 -18.78 2.16 -0.05
C THR A 310 -17.59 1.85 -0.94
N TRP A 311 -17.67 2.12 -2.24
CA TRP A 311 -16.60 1.86 -3.20
C TRP A 311 -15.72 3.10 -3.45
N PRO A 312 -14.39 2.95 -3.68
CA PRO A 312 -13.61 1.73 -3.53
C PRO A 312 -13.37 1.41 -2.06
N ALA A 313 -13.45 0.14 -1.70
CA ALA A 313 -13.24 -0.32 -0.34
C ALA A 313 -11.85 -0.93 -0.15
N GLY A 314 -11.15 -0.53 0.92
CA GLY A 314 -9.93 -1.15 1.37
C GLY A 314 -10.16 -2.45 2.14
N SER A 315 -9.10 -3.08 2.59
CA SER A 315 -9.12 -4.35 3.34
C SER A 315 -9.87 -4.28 4.68
N LEU A 316 -10.02 -3.10 5.23
CA LEU A 316 -10.85 -2.87 6.42
C LEU A 316 -12.36 -2.87 6.11
N GLY A 317 -12.75 -2.89 4.84
CA GLY A 317 -14.15 -2.85 4.39
C GLY A 317 -14.76 -1.46 4.44
N VAL A 318 -13.97 -0.42 4.58
CA VAL A 318 -14.38 0.98 4.49
C VAL A 318 -13.86 1.61 3.21
N LYS A 319 -14.51 2.70 2.77
CA LYS A 319 -14.10 3.42 1.58
C LYS A 319 -12.70 4.01 1.77
N VAL A 320 -11.82 3.80 0.78
CA VAL A 320 -10.50 4.42 0.73
C VAL A 320 -10.57 5.84 0.16
N THR A 321 -9.70 6.72 0.66
CA THR A 321 -9.73 8.14 0.35
C THR A 321 -8.43 8.55 -0.35
N ASP A 322 -8.58 9.33 -1.42
CA ASP A 322 -7.53 9.78 -2.32
C ASP A 322 -6.39 10.51 -1.58
N LYS A 323 -5.17 10.02 -1.73
CA LYS A 323 -3.93 10.55 -1.11
C LYS A 323 -3.97 10.68 0.42
N VAL A 324 -4.85 9.92 1.07
CA VAL A 324 -4.95 9.84 2.53
C VAL A 324 -4.96 8.39 3.02
N THR A 325 -5.50 7.45 2.24
CA THR A 325 -5.44 6.04 2.57
C THR A 325 -4.10 5.44 2.15
N VAL A 326 -3.51 4.63 3.05
CA VAL A 326 -2.28 3.86 2.81
C VAL A 326 -2.58 2.39 2.99
N ALA A 327 -1.95 1.57 2.15
CA ALA A 327 -1.87 0.13 2.30
C ALA A 327 -0.51 -0.23 2.90
N THR A 328 -0.51 -1.03 3.97
CA THR A 328 0.69 -1.55 4.64
C THR A 328 0.58 -3.04 4.92
N ASP A 329 1.64 -3.64 5.43
CA ASP A 329 1.62 -5.01 5.95
C ASP A 329 0.98 -5.07 7.34
N LYS A 330 -0.25 -5.57 7.42
CA LYS A 330 -1.01 -5.65 8.68
C LYS A 330 -0.43 -6.65 9.69
N SER A 331 0.53 -7.47 9.31
CA SER A 331 1.22 -8.35 10.27
C SER A 331 2.25 -7.61 11.13
N VAL A 332 2.64 -6.39 10.74
CA VAL A 332 3.65 -5.57 11.43
C VAL A 332 3.19 -4.14 11.71
N TYR A 333 2.04 -3.72 11.14
CA TYR A 333 1.44 -2.40 11.31
C TYR A 333 -0.02 -2.49 11.77
N PRO A 334 -0.48 -1.57 12.65
CA PRO A 334 -1.83 -1.60 13.19
C PRO A 334 -2.88 -1.15 12.17
N PRO A 335 -3.93 -1.96 11.92
CA PRO A 335 -5.02 -1.59 11.03
C PRO A 335 -5.78 -0.35 11.55
N GLY A 336 -6.11 0.60 10.68
CA GLY A 336 -6.79 1.85 11.04
C GLY A 336 -5.91 2.81 11.85
N GLY A 337 -4.58 2.68 11.78
CA GLY A 337 -3.66 3.54 12.50
C GLY A 337 -3.55 4.94 11.91
N LEU A 338 -3.52 5.96 12.77
CA LEU A 338 -3.19 7.33 12.38
C LEU A 338 -1.71 7.43 12.05
N MET A 339 -1.39 7.92 10.87
CA MET A 339 -0.03 7.96 10.33
C MET A 339 0.38 9.38 9.95
N PHE A 340 1.70 9.60 9.88
CA PHE A 340 2.33 10.70 9.18
C PHE A 340 3.33 10.14 8.17
N VAL A 341 3.20 10.57 6.93
CA VAL A 341 4.08 10.21 5.82
C VAL A 341 4.86 11.44 5.40
N ASP A 342 6.18 11.29 5.33
CA ASP A 342 7.09 12.29 4.79
C ASP A 342 7.90 11.66 3.65
N THR A 343 7.58 12.05 2.43
CA THR A 343 8.17 11.52 1.20
C THR A 343 8.05 12.55 0.06
N GLN A 344 8.23 12.09 -1.15
CA GLN A 344 7.89 12.83 -2.36
C GLN A 344 6.75 12.14 -3.10
N ALA A 345 5.87 12.91 -3.71
CA ALA A 345 4.79 12.40 -4.56
C ALA A 345 5.00 12.78 -6.02
N SER A 346 4.58 11.87 -6.90
CA SER A 346 4.56 12.10 -8.34
C SER A 346 3.53 13.15 -8.72
N THR A 347 3.88 13.96 -9.71
CA THR A 347 2.97 14.90 -10.37
C THR A 347 2.55 14.39 -11.74
N TYR A 348 1.56 15.01 -12.36
CA TYR A 348 1.14 14.69 -13.74
C TYR A 348 2.21 14.93 -14.80
N SER A 349 3.18 15.80 -14.52
CA SER A 349 4.33 16.07 -15.40
C SER A 349 5.46 15.03 -15.23
N GLY A 350 5.32 14.08 -14.29
CA GLY A 350 6.37 13.10 -13.98
C GLY A 350 7.44 13.63 -13.02
N SER A 351 7.37 14.91 -12.60
CA SER A 351 8.25 15.46 -11.55
C SER A 351 7.84 14.96 -10.17
N LYS A 352 8.68 15.20 -9.18
CA LYS A 352 8.41 14.90 -7.77
C LYS A 352 8.23 16.20 -6.99
N GLN A 353 7.37 16.16 -5.97
CA GLN A 353 7.15 17.28 -5.06
C GLN A 353 7.10 16.77 -3.62
N PRO A 354 7.46 17.61 -2.61
CA PRO A 354 7.33 17.23 -1.20
C PRO A 354 5.90 16.78 -0.89
N PHE A 355 5.80 15.68 -0.13
CA PHE A 355 4.54 15.08 0.29
C PHE A 355 4.60 14.76 1.78
N GLN A 356 4.01 15.64 2.57
CA GLN A 356 3.92 15.52 4.03
C GLN A 356 2.45 15.56 4.43
N ARG A 357 1.90 14.42 4.88
CA ARG A 357 0.47 14.31 5.19
C ARG A 357 0.20 13.43 6.40
N PHE A 358 -0.86 13.78 7.15
CA PHE A 358 -1.55 12.82 7.98
C PHE A 358 -2.34 11.86 7.09
N MET A 359 -2.21 10.59 7.35
CA MET A 359 -2.81 9.51 6.56
C MET A 359 -3.38 8.42 7.47
N LEU A 360 -4.15 7.49 6.91
CA LEU A 360 -4.81 6.41 7.64
C LEU A 360 -4.43 5.05 7.02
N ASP A 361 -4.14 4.07 7.88
CA ASP A 361 -3.75 2.72 7.50
C ASP A 361 -4.96 1.82 7.23
N GLN A 362 -5.65 2.04 6.11
CA GLN A 362 -6.97 1.48 5.82
C GLN A 362 -6.95 0.28 4.86
N ASP A 363 -5.77 -0.03 4.28
CA ASP A 363 -5.70 -1.05 3.25
C ASP A 363 -4.46 -1.94 3.37
N THR A 364 -4.42 -3.02 2.59
CA THR A 364 -3.27 -3.90 2.41
C THR A 364 -3.25 -4.46 1.00
N GLY A 365 -2.10 -4.94 0.56
CA GLY A 365 -1.94 -5.54 -0.76
C GLY A 365 -1.07 -6.79 -0.75
N GLY A 366 -1.24 -7.66 -1.74
CA GLY A 366 -0.44 -8.88 -1.88
C GLY A 366 1.06 -8.62 -2.04
N ALA A 367 1.42 -7.48 -2.63
CA ALA A 367 2.79 -7.03 -2.84
C ALA A 367 3.33 -6.15 -1.70
N ILE A 368 2.48 -5.74 -0.75
CA ILE A 368 2.87 -4.87 0.35
C ILE A 368 3.22 -5.74 1.54
N ARG A 369 4.50 -6.02 1.68
CA ARG A 369 5.06 -6.90 2.71
C ARG A 369 6.21 -6.23 3.41
N ALA A 370 6.42 -6.59 4.67
CA ALA A 370 7.49 -6.07 5.52
C ALA A 370 7.36 -4.56 5.87
N PRO A 371 8.22 -4.05 6.78
CA PRO A 371 8.14 -2.67 7.23
C PRO A 371 8.66 -1.65 6.21
N GLY A 372 9.37 -2.10 5.19
CA GLY A 372 10.06 -1.23 4.22
C GLY A 372 9.18 -0.75 3.07
N ARG A 373 7.88 -1.07 3.04
CA ARG A 373 7.01 -0.71 1.92
C ARG A 373 5.62 -0.26 2.36
N ALA A 374 5.15 0.81 1.74
CA ALA A 374 3.78 1.30 1.87
C ALA A 374 3.25 1.75 0.49
N ASP A 375 1.93 1.65 0.28
CA ASP A 375 1.31 1.96 -1.01
C ASP A 375 0.22 3.03 -0.81
N ILE A 376 0.34 4.18 -1.49
CA ILE A 376 -0.57 5.30 -1.33
C ILE A 376 -1.71 5.17 -2.34
N PHE A 377 -2.97 5.26 -1.88
CA PHE A 377 -4.12 5.32 -2.78
C PHE A 377 -4.12 6.66 -3.53
N MET A 378 -4.01 6.62 -4.86
CA MET A 378 -3.90 7.79 -5.71
C MET A 378 -5.23 8.23 -6.34
N GLY A 379 -6.33 7.52 -6.01
CA GLY A 379 -7.67 7.85 -6.51
C GLY A 379 -8.21 6.89 -7.56
N ILE A 380 -9.08 7.39 -8.43
CA ILE A 380 -9.86 6.58 -9.38
C ILE A 380 -9.58 7.04 -10.81
N GLY A 381 -9.46 6.08 -11.74
CA GLY A 381 -9.43 6.29 -13.17
C GLY A 381 -8.09 6.77 -13.72
N PRO A 382 -8.06 7.28 -14.98
CA PRO A 382 -6.82 7.52 -15.73
C PRO A 382 -5.87 8.54 -15.08
N SER A 383 -6.39 9.57 -14.43
CA SER A 383 -5.56 10.58 -13.73
C SER A 383 -4.81 9.96 -12.55
N ALA A 384 -5.49 9.10 -11.80
CA ALA A 384 -4.89 8.37 -10.68
C ALA A 384 -3.88 7.33 -11.17
N GLU A 385 -4.12 6.68 -12.31
CA GLU A 385 -3.18 5.76 -12.95
C GLU A 385 -1.82 6.43 -13.24
N ILE A 386 -1.82 7.67 -13.76
CA ILE A 386 -0.59 8.42 -14.04
C ILE A 386 0.20 8.67 -12.75
N LEU A 387 -0.48 9.12 -11.69
CA LEU A 387 0.16 9.41 -10.41
C LEU A 387 0.69 8.12 -9.75
N ALA A 388 -0.13 7.07 -9.72
CA ALA A 388 0.25 5.77 -9.14
C ALA A 388 1.42 5.15 -9.91
N GLY A 389 1.37 5.16 -11.23
CA GLY A 389 2.44 4.62 -12.07
C GLY A 389 3.77 5.36 -11.97
N GLY A 390 3.74 6.62 -11.57
CA GLY A 390 4.94 7.43 -11.30
C GLY A 390 5.42 7.38 -9.85
N GLN A 391 4.63 6.87 -8.91
CA GLN A 391 4.96 6.90 -7.48
C GLN A 391 5.96 5.81 -7.12
N TYR A 392 7.19 6.23 -6.87
CA TYR A 392 8.30 5.40 -6.42
C TYR A 392 9.31 6.31 -5.72
N CYS A 393 9.15 6.52 -4.41
CA CYS A 393 9.98 7.43 -3.63
C CYS A 393 10.21 6.86 -2.25
N GLU A 394 11.44 6.96 -1.75
CA GLU A 394 11.72 6.68 -0.35
C GLU A 394 11.29 7.83 0.54
N GLY A 395 11.03 7.52 1.81
CA GLY A 395 10.66 8.47 2.82
C GLY A 395 10.59 7.83 4.19
N THR A 396 9.90 8.48 5.10
CA THR A 396 9.72 8.03 6.49
C THR A 396 8.24 7.93 6.84
N LEU A 397 7.94 7.03 7.78
CA LEU A 397 6.60 6.71 8.22
C LEU A 397 6.56 6.72 9.76
N TYR A 398 5.58 7.43 10.29
CA TYR A 398 5.32 7.50 11.73
C TYR A 398 3.87 7.14 12.01
N TYR A 399 3.62 6.53 13.18
CA TYR A 399 2.31 6.30 13.75
C TYR A 399 2.13 7.11 15.01
N PHE A 400 0.90 7.50 15.29
CA PHE A 400 0.57 8.23 16.50
C PHE A 400 -0.51 7.52 17.28
N PHE A 401 -0.24 7.26 18.54
CA PHE A 401 -1.22 6.67 19.45
C PHE A 401 -1.45 7.58 20.63
N LEU A 402 -2.70 7.74 20.98
CA LEU A 402 -3.12 8.49 22.18
C LEU A 402 -2.48 7.87 23.40
N LYS A 403 -1.89 8.67 24.29
CA LYS A 403 -1.29 8.17 25.53
C LYS A 403 -2.36 7.51 26.41
N PRO A 404 -2.02 6.44 27.15
CA PRO A 404 -2.99 5.64 27.90
C PRO A 404 -3.88 6.46 28.87
N GLU A 405 -3.34 7.50 29.49
CA GLU A 405 -4.05 8.37 30.42
C GLU A 405 -5.19 9.20 29.80
N TYR A 406 -5.20 9.34 28.47
CA TYR A 406 -6.25 10.07 27.74
C TYR A 406 -7.30 9.14 27.11
N VAL A 407 -7.06 7.84 27.00
CA VAL A 407 -7.92 6.91 26.26
C VAL A 407 -9.38 6.94 26.73
N SER A 408 -9.60 6.97 28.05
CA SER A 408 -10.95 7.00 28.64
C SER A 408 -11.74 8.29 28.35
N GLN A 409 -11.05 9.36 27.94
CA GLN A 409 -11.67 10.66 27.62
C GLN A 409 -12.22 10.72 26.20
N TYR A 410 -11.78 9.80 25.32
CA TYR A 410 -12.15 9.76 23.89
C TYR A 410 -12.75 8.41 23.49
N PRO A 411 -13.84 7.97 24.15
CA PRO A 411 -14.45 6.71 23.78
C PRO A 411 -15.10 6.80 22.38
N LEU A 412 -15.18 5.66 21.69
CA LEU A 412 -16.03 5.57 20.50
C LEU A 412 -17.48 5.93 20.87
N PRO A 413 -18.19 6.70 20.01
CA PRO A 413 -19.59 7.00 20.23
C PRO A 413 -20.41 5.71 20.37
N ALA A 414 -21.30 5.66 21.37
CA ALA A 414 -22.24 4.55 21.48
C ALA A 414 -23.09 4.48 20.21
N LYS A 415 -23.19 3.29 19.59
CA LYS A 415 -24.08 3.10 18.43
C LYS A 415 -25.48 3.55 18.81
N LYS A 416 -26.03 4.54 18.09
CA LYS A 416 -27.46 4.84 18.17
C LYS A 416 -28.23 3.55 17.84
N ALA A 417 -29.02 3.05 18.79
CA ALA A 417 -29.88 1.91 18.55
C ALA A 417 -30.70 2.21 17.27
N LYS A 418 -30.64 1.29 16.29
CA LYS A 418 -31.53 1.39 15.12
C LYS A 418 -32.96 1.55 15.65
N ALA A 419 -33.61 2.67 15.32
CA ALA A 419 -35.02 2.82 15.60
C ALA A 419 -35.74 1.57 15.09
N PRO A 420 -36.63 0.96 15.89
CA PRO A 420 -37.39 -0.20 15.44
C PRO A 420 -38.06 0.17 14.13
N ALA A 421 -37.93 -0.67 13.12
CA ALA A 421 -38.58 -0.48 11.84
C ALA A 421 -40.07 -0.25 12.13
N ALA A 422 -40.59 0.90 11.73
CA ALA A 422 -42.04 1.22 11.88
C ALA A 422 -42.79 0.06 11.27
N GLY A 423 -43.55 -0.64 12.12
CA GLY A 423 -44.37 -1.77 11.73
C GLY A 423 -45.29 -1.33 10.60
N LYS A 424 -45.23 -2.03 9.48
CA LYS A 424 -46.26 -1.95 8.46
C LYS A 424 -47.55 -2.45 9.10
N THR A 425 -48.37 -1.53 9.56
CA THR A 425 -49.78 -1.83 9.90
C THR A 425 -50.56 -1.82 8.61
N GLY A 426 -51.25 -2.94 8.33
CA GLY A 426 -52.34 -3.08 7.43
C GLY A 426 -52.01 -3.48 6.00
#